data_04013641787fa926cb9132f791466d06
#
_entry.id   04013641787fa926cb9132f791466d06
#
_cell.length_a   1.000
_cell.length_b   1.000
_cell.length_c   1.000
_cell.angle_alpha   90.00
_cell.angle_beta   90.00
_cell.angle_gamma   90.00
#
_symmetry.space_group_name_H-M   'P 1'
#
loop_
_entity.id
_entity.type
_entity.pdbx_description
1 polymer ?
#
loop_
_entity_poly.entity_id
_entity_poly.type
_entity_poly.pdbx_seq_one_letter_code
_entity_poly.pdbx_strand_id
1 'polypeptide(L)'
;MLGLWCREWVRYPGVMIEDPKAIQKSPQLVRYLQSPRSFGDMRYPKDRPAYTNAKSFADMSDSDLLIIAKAEGFVGYTTAQNMDATHATVQWNRELDLNPTNGVDIRRVVPMSDDRIYESALDNTWTEHYFRLTSGENRFLVVRVECAGRLDRILIVGGDQFYFARNRAKDLPATNPPSDSLSALVTSTHATRAQIIEFLDCEFSV
;
A
#
# COMPACT_ATOMS: atom_id res chain seq x y z
N MET A 1 1.85 10.74 -12.72
CA MET A 1 2.42 10.29 -11.43
C MET A 1 3.47 9.16 -11.59
N LEU A 2 4.33 9.17 -12.61
CA LEU A 2 5.33 8.11 -12.75
C LEU A 2 6.46 8.23 -11.73
N GLY A 3 7.01 7.11 -11.26
CA GLY A 3 8.15 7.07 -10.34
C GLY A 3 7.82 6.58 -8.94
N LEU A 4 8.80 6.66 -8.05
CA LEU A 4 8.66 6.31 -6.64
C LEU A 4 8.24 7.53 -5.82
N TRP A 5 7.17 7.37 -5.06
CA TRP A 5 6.57 8.38 -4.21
C TRP A 5 6.62 7.98 -2.73
N CYS A 6 6.73 8.97 -1.88
CA CYS A 6 6.72 8.79 -0.44
C CYS A 6 5.67 9.70 0.21
N ARG A 7 4.86 9.16 1.10
CA ARG A 7 3.90 9.96 1.86
C ARG A 7 4.63 10.74 2.96
N GLU A 8 4.48 12.05 2.92
CA GLU A 8 5.06 12.95 3.91
C GLU A 8 4.15 13.10 5.13
N TRP A 9 2.86 13.36 4.88
CA TRP A 9 1.87 13.56 5.93
C TRP A 9 0.47 13.15 5.48
N VAL A 10 -0.40 13.00 6.47
CA VAL A 10 -1.85 12.80 6.31
C VAL A 10 -2.59 13.80 7.20
N ARG A 11 -3.72 14.29 6.71
CA ARG A 11 -4.63 15.17 7.43
C ARG A 11 -6.04 14.59 7.40
N TYR A 12 -6.70 14.61 8.55
CA TYR A 12 -8.09 14.23 8.72
C TYR A 12 -9.01 15.47 8.82
N PRO A 13 -10.33 15.36 8.61
CA PRO A 13 -11.27 16.48 8.57
C PRO A 13 -11.34 17.22 9.91
N GLY A 14 -11.80 18.47 9.83
CA GLY A 14 -11.96 19.35 11.00
C GLY A 14 -10.71 20.12 11.39
N VAL A 15 -9.62 19.93 10.63
CA VAL A 15 -8.35 20.59 10.90
C VAL A 15 -7.99 21.54 9.75
N MET A 16 -7.90 22.82 10.03
CA MET A 16 -7.55 23.85 9.04
C MET A 16 -6.17 23.59 8.46
N ILE A 17 -5.99 23.78 7.14
CA ILE A 17 -4.67 23.63 6.46
C ILE A 17 -3.61 24.53 7.10
N GLU A 18 -4.04 25.63 7.67
CA GLU A 18 -3.20 26.66 8.27
C GLU A 18 -2.73 26.33 9.69
N ASP A 19 -3.30 25.27 10.32
CA ASP A 19 -2.82 24.82 11.62
C ASP A 19 -1.68 23.81 11.45
N PRO A 20 -0.42 24.18 11.74
CA PRO A 20 0.72 23.25 11.65
C PRO A 20 0.60 22.01 12.54
N LYS A 21 -0.24 22.08 13.61
CA LYS A 21 -0.52 20.95 14.51
C LYS A 21 -1.48 19.94 13.87
N ALA A 22 -2.17 20.35 12.81
CA ALA A 22 -3.09 19.54 12.04
C ALA A 22 -2.41 18.56 11.10
N ILE A 23 -1.20 18.88 10.72
CA ILE A 23 -0.38 18.08 9.83
C ILE A 23 0.32 17.01 10.66
N GLN A 24 -0.27 15.84 10.70
CA GLN A 24 0.39 14.69 11.32
C GLN A 24 1.42 14.13 10.35
N LYS A 25 2.69 14.10 10.74
CA LYS A 25 3.69 13.30 10.04
C LYS A 25 3.13 11.89 9.90
N SER A 26 3.20 11.33 8.70
CA SER A 26 2.72 9.96 8.48
C SER A 26 3.27 9.02 9.55
N PRO A 27 2.43 8.29 10.30
CA PRO A 27 2.89 7.30 11.29
C PRO A 27 3.49 6.07 10.60
N GLN A 28 3.22 5.91 9.31
CA GLN A 28 3.74 4.85 8.48
C GLN A 28 4.79 5.39 7.51
N LEU A 29 5.77 4.57 7.18
CA LEU A 29 6.57 4.75 5.99
C LEU A 29 5.79 4.20 4.81
N VAL A 30 5.49 5.05 3.84
CA VAL A 30 4.77 4.68 2.61
C VAL A 30 5.73 4.81 1.44
N ARG A 31 5.77 3.77 0.62
CA ARG A 31 6.49 3.70 -0.64
C ARG A 31 5.51 3.29 -1.74
N TYR A 32 5.31 4.17 -2.68
CA TYR A 32 4.39 3.98 -3.79
C TYR A 32 5.13 4.10 -5.12
N LEU A 33 5.23 3.01 -5.85
CA LEU A 33 5.86 2.97 -7.18
C LEU A 33 4.78 2.92 -8.26
N GLN A 34 4.74 3.95 -9.13
CA GLN A 34 3.80 4.05 -10.24
C GLN A 34 4.53 3.90 -11.58
N SER A 35 4.18 2.90 -12.33
CA SER A 35 4.45 2.76 -13.77
C SER A 35 3.29 3.30 -14.61
N PRO A 36 3.36 3.34 -15.96
CA PRO A 36 2.25 3.84 -16.79
C PRO A 36 0.89 3.17 -16.55
N ARG A 37 0.88 1.91 -16.10
CA ARG A 37 -0.37 1.15 -15.87
C ARG A 37 -0.42 0.49 -14.52
N SER A 38 0.70 -0.02 -14.02
CA SER A 38 0.77 -0.79 -12.79
C SER A 38 1.32 0.06 -11.65
N PHE A 39 0.89 -0.25 -10.46
CA PHE A 39 1.39 0.37 -9.23
C PHE A 39 1.67 -0.67 -8.17
N GLY A 40 2.53 -0.32 -7.22
CA GLY A 40 2.73 -1.04 -5.97
C GLY A 40 2.82 -0.05 -4.81
N ASP A 41 2.14 -0.33 -3.73
CA ASP A 41 2.13 0.48 -2.50
C ASP A 41 2.51 -0.41 -1.31
N MET A 42 3.48 0.02 -0.53
CA MET A 42 3.92 -0.64 0.70
C MET A 42 3.91 0.35 1.86
N ARG A 43 3.23 -0.03 2.94
CA ARG A 43 3.06 0.79 4.13
C ARG A 43 3.40 -0.03 5.37
N TYR A 44 4.27 0.49 6.18
CA TYR A 44 4.63 -0.16 7.44
C TYR A 44 4.91 0.86 8.56
N PRO A 45 4.64 0.51 9.83
CA PRO A 45 4.90 1.39 10.96
C PRO A 45 6.36 1.85 10.98
N LYS A 46 6.60 3.13 11.22
CA LYS A 46 7.97 3.70 11.27
C LYS A 46 8.79 3.17 12.43
N ASP A 47 8.13 2.76 13.50
CA ASP A 47 8.70 2.25 14.74
C ASP A 47 8.80 0.72 14.77
N ARG A 48 8.59 0.06 13.62
CA ARG A 48 8.74 -1.40 13.56
C ARG A 48 10.16 -1.81 13.94
N PRO A 49 10.33 -2.90 14.70
CA PRO A 49 11.64 -3.44 15.00
C PRO A 49 12.42 -3.86 13.74
N ALA A 50 13.74 -3.77 13.80
CA ALA A 50 14.60 -4.36 12.78
C ALA A 50 14.67 -5.88 13.02
N TYR A 51 14.17 -6.67 12.09
CA TYR A 51 14.15 -8.15 12.21
C TYR A 51 15.45 -8.78 11.68
N THR A 52 16.60 -8.26 12.08
CA THR A 52 17.91 -8.61 11.53
C THR A 52 18.32 -10.06 11.78
N ASN A 53 17.78 -10.70 12.81
CA ASN A 53 18.14 -12.07 13.21
C ASN A 53 17.10 -13.11 12.76
N ALA A 54 15.91 -12.70 12.31
CA ALA A 54 14.89 -13.62 11.84
C ALA A 54 15.16 -14.01 10.38
N LYS A 55 15.24 -15.30 10.10
CA LYS A 55 15.38 -15.84 8.74
C LYS A 55 14.04 -16.21 8.13
N SER A 56 13.01 -16.35 8.97
CA SER A 56 11.65 -16.69 8.58
C SER A 56 10.66 -16.19 9.62
N PHE A 57 9.38 -16.18 9.31
CA PHE A 57 8.32 -15.87 10.28
C PHE A 57 8.31 -16.86 11.48
N ALA A 58 8.80 -18.07 11.31
CA ALA A 58 8.91 -19.04 12.40
C ALA A 58 9.91 -18.61 13.49
N ASP A 59 10.90 -17.79 13.15
CA ASP A 59 11.92 -17.29 14.07
C ASP A 59 11.45 -16.04 14.85
N MET A 60 10.32 -15.45 14.48
CA MET A 60 9.80 -14.22 15.08
C MET A 60 8.93 -14.52 16.30
N SER A 61 8.84 -13.57 17.23
CA SER A 61 7.89 -13.65 18.33
C SER A 61 6.44 -13.39 17.84
N ASP A 62 5.45 -13.77 18.65
CA ASP A 62 4.04 -13.49 18.32
C ASP A 62 3.77 -11.97 18.24
N SER A 63 4.43 -11.18 19.09
CA SER A 63 4.35 -9.71 19.03
C SER A 63 4.92 -9.16 17.73
N ASP A 64 6.01 -9.72 17.20
CA ASP A 64 6.58 -9.28 15.92
C ASP A 64 5.65 -9.63 14.75
N LEU A 65 5.07 -10.83 14.75
CA LEU A 65 4.11 -11.25 13.73
C LEU A 65 2.88 -10.32 13.72
N LEU A 66 2.38 -9.91 14.90
CA LEU A 66 1.27 -8.96 15.02
C LEU A 66 1.64 -7.56 14.54
N ILE A 67 2.89 -7.12 14.71
CA ILE A 67 3.38 -5.85 14.14
C ILE A 67 3.41 -5.94 12.61
N ILE A 68 3.91 -7.04 12.04
CA ILE A 68 3.91 -7.26 10.59
C ILE A 68 2.48 -7.30 10.04
N ALA A 69 1.54 -7.91 10.75
CA ALA A 69 0.14 -7.95 10.36
C ALA A 69 -0.55 -6.56 10.31
N LYS A 70 0.08 -5.52 10.85
CA LYS A 70 -0.37 -4.11 10.71
C LYS A 70 0.18 -3.42 9.46
N ALA A 71 1.11 -4.05 8.75
CA ALA A 71 1.58 -3.52 7.48
C ALA A 71 0.48 -3.58 6.42
N GLU A 72 0.57 -2.71 5.44
CA GLU A 72 -0.27 -2.73 4.25
C GLU A 72 0.63 -2.89 3.04
N GLY A 73 0.24 -3.74 2.11
CA GLY A 73 0.93 -3.92 0.85
C GLY A 73 -0.08 -4.31 -0.20
N PHE A 74 -0.12 -3.58 -1.31
CA PHE A 74 -1.03 -3.90 -2.40
C PHE A 74 -0.46 -3.48 -3.75
N VAL A 75 -0.84 -4.20 -4.78
CA VAL A 75 -0.37 -4.00 -6.15
C VAL A 75 -1.50 -4.25 -7.13
N GLY A 76 -1.45 -3.57 -8.26
CA GLY A 76 -2.43 -3.73 -9.31
C GLY A 76 -2.25 -2.71 -10.43
N TYR A 77 -3.36 -2.16 -10.92
CA TYR A 77 -3.35 -1.16 -11.96
C TYR A 77 -4.23 0.04 -11.63
N THR A 78 -3.87 1.20 -12.18
CA THR A 78 -4.62 2.44 -12.01
C THR A 78 -5.48 2.72 -13.24
N THR A 79 -6.68 3.26 -12.99
CA THR A 79 -7.52 3.90 -14.01
C THR A 79 -7.78 5.35 -13.60
N ALA A 80 -7.70 6.27 -14.55
CA ALA A 80 -7.95 7.67 -14.30
C ALA A 80 -9.20 8.13 -15.06
N GLN A 81 -10.02 8.94 -14.41
CA GLN A 81 -11.23 9.53 -14.94
C GLN A 81 -11.25 11.03 -14.63
N ASN A 82 -12.07 11.78 -15.34
CA ASN A 82 -12.30 13.21 -15.10
C ASN A 82 -10.96 13.97 -14.96
N MET A 83 -10.04 13.72 -15.91
CA MET A 83 -8.76 14.42 -15.94
C MET A 83 -8.92 15.81 -16.54
N ASP A 84 -8.49 16.80 -15.81
CA ASP A 84 -8.29 18.17 -16.31
C ASP A 84 -6.89 18.68 -15.92
N ALA A 85 -6.63 19.97 -16.15
CA ALA A 85 -5.34 20.55 -15.83
C ALA A 85 -5.07 20.67 -14.31
N THR A 86 -6.08 20.51 -13.48
CA THR A 86 -6.00 20.76 -12.03
C THR A 86 -6.10 19.51 -11.19
N HIS A 87 -6.79 18.46 -11.66
CA HIS A 87 -6.98 17.23 -10.89
C HIS A 87 -7.35 16.03 -11.77
N ALA A 88 -7.28 14.84 -11.19
CA ALA A 88 -7.81 13.61 -11.75
C ALA A 88 -8.53 12.80 -10.66
N THR A 89 -9.57 12.08 -11.03
CA THR A 89 -10.12 11.01 -10.21
C THR A 89 -9.42 9.72 -10.60
N VAL A 90 -8.70 9.11 -9.66
CA VAL A 90 -7.91 7.90 -9.88
C VAL A 90 -8.50 6.76 -9.06
N GLN A 91 -8.66 5.60 -9.70
CA GLN A 91 -9.03 4.35 -9.04
C GLN A 91 -7.83 3.41 -9.03
N TRP A 92 -7.51 2.87 -7.87
CA TRP A 92 -6.54 1.81 -7.68
C TRP A 92 -7.25 0.47 -7.65
N ASN A 93 -7.08 -0.29 -8.74
CA ASN A 93 -7.64 -1.63 -8.87
C ASN A 93 -6.61 -2.62 -8.31
N ARG A 94 -6.82 -3.07 -7.08
CA ARG A 94 -5.92 -3.97 -6.38
C ARG A 94 -6.11 -5.40 -6.86
N GLU A 95 -5.02 -6.05 -7.25
CA GLU A 95 -5.00 -7.44 -7.72
C GLU A 95 -4.36 -8.37 -6.68
N LEU A 96 -3.31 -7.90 -5.97
CA LEU A 96 -2.80 -8.56 -4.78
C LEU A 96 -2.86 -7.57 -3.61
N ASP A 97 -3.27 -8.07 -2.45
CA ASP A 97 -3.37 -7.27 -1.24
C ASP A 97 -2.95 -8.09 -0.01
N LEU A 98 -2.12 -7.49 0.84
CA LEU A 98 -1.75 -8.07 2.12
C LEU A 98 -2.96 -8.15 3.06
N ASN A 99 -3.83 -7.17 2.99
CA ASN A 99 -5.03 -7.08 3.80
C ASN A 99 -6.26 -7.60 3.05
N PRO A 100 -7.26 -8.14 3.74
CA PRO A 100 -8.56 -8.42 3.14
C PRO A 100 -9.27 -7.08 2.87
N THR A 101 -9.23 -6.58 1.64
CA THR A 101 -9.94 -5.34 1.30
C THR A 101 -11.24 -5.65 0.57
N ASN A 102 -12.30 -4.95 0.97
CA ASN A 102 -13.62 -5.07 0.36
C ASN A 102 -14.10 -3.74 -0.26
N GLY A 103 -13.25 -2.73 -0.32
CA GLY A 103 -13.60 -1.39 -0.76
C GLY A 103 -13.01 -1.02 -2.13
N VAL A 104 -13.69 -0.13 -2.82
CA VAL A 104 -13.17 0.53 -4.02
C VAL A 104 -12.26 1.67 -3.58
N ASP A 105 -11.00 1.65 -4.02
CA ASP A 105 -10.01 2.67 -3.70
C ASP A 105 -10.03 3.75 -4.80
N ILE A 106 -10.88 4.76 -4.63
CA ILE A 106 -11.01 5.92 -5.53
C ILE A 106 -10.67 7.20 -4.79
N ARG A 107 -9.83 8.03 -5.40
CA ARG A 107 -9.35 9.28 -4.82
C ARG A 107 -9.28 10.40 -5.85
N ARG A 108 -9.32 11.63 -5.35
CA ARG A 108 -8.93 12.80 -6.12
C ARG A 108 -7.43 13.00 -5.99
N VAL A 109 -6.75 13.17 -7.11
CA VAL A 109 -5.31 13.45 -7.17
C VAL A 109 -5.11 14.84 -7.76
N VAL A 110 -4.37 15.69 -7.07
CA VAL A 110 -4.07 17.07 -7.46
C VAL A 110 -2.56 17.21 -7.60
N PRO A 111 -2.01 17.41 -8.79
CA PRO A 111 -0.59 17.74 -8.96
C PRO A 111 -0.32 19.15 -8.41
N MET A 112 0.69 19.26 -7.55
CA MET A 112 1.13 20.54 -6.98
C MET A 112 2.39 21.04 -7.69
N SER A 113 3.26 20.12 -8.09
CA SER A 113 4.48 20.34 -8.88
C SER A 113 4.88 19.03 -9.55
N ASP A 114 5.99 19.02 -10.27
CA ASP A 114 6.51 17.81 -10.91
C ASP A 114 6.86 16.70 -9.90
N ASP A 115 7.14 17.10 -8.65
CA ASP A 115 7.58 16.19 -7.58
C ASP A 115 6.62 16.12 -6.39
N ARG A 116 5.44 16.75 -6.45
CA ARG A 116 4.48 16.79 -5.34
C ARG A 116 3.05 16.60 -5.79
N ILE A 117 2.30 15.79 -5.05
CA ILE A 117 0.87 15.58 -5.26
C ILE A 117 0.11 15.59 -3.93
N TYR A 118 -1.16 15.98 -4.00
CA TYR A 118 -2.14 15.68 -2.98
C TYR A 118 -3.05 14.56 -3.46
N GLU A 119 -3.35 13.64 -2.56
CA GLU A 119 -4.44 12.67 -2.70
C GLU A 119 -5.49 12.95 -1.63
N SER A 120 -6.76 12.93 -1.98
CA SER A 120 -7.85 13.10 -1.03
C SER A 120 -8.99 12.13 -1.29
N ALA A 121 -9.70 11.76 -0.23
CA ALA A 121 -11.00 11.11 -0.37
C ALA A 121 -11.96 12.00 -1.16
N LEU A 122 -12.90 11.40 -1.90
CA LEU A 122 -13.87 12.16 -2.69
C LEU A 122 -14.79 13.02 -1.82
N ASP A 123 -15.06 12.60 -0.59
CA ASP A 123 -15.83 13.31 0.43
C ASP A 123 -14.98 14.27 1.30
N ASN A 124 -13.70 14.41 0.98
CA ASN A 124 -12.72 15.23 1.71
C ASN A 124 -12.52 14.82 3.19
N THR A 125 -12.82 13.57 3.56
CA THR A 125 -12.62 13.08 4.92
C THR A 125 -11.15 12.96 5.31
N TRP A 126 -10.24 12.93 4.36
CA TRP A 126 -8.79 12.99 4.59
C TRP A 126 -8.07 13.52 3.35
N THR A 127 -6.84 13.96 3.56
CA THR A 127 -5.89 14.37 2.50
C THR A 127 -4.51 13.85 2.84
N GLU A 128 -3.82 13.31 1.86
CA GLU A 128 -2.43 12.85 1.95
C GLU A 128 -1.56 13.69 1.02
N HIS A 129 -0.33 13.92 1.44
CA HIS A 129 0.68 14.61 0.65
C HIS A 129 1.82 13.67 0.34
N TYR A 130 2.17 13.59 -0.94
CA TYR A 130 3.26 12.77 -1.43
C TYR A 130 4.32 13.64 -2.10
N PHE A 131 5.56 13.24 -1.94
CA PHE A 131 6.68 13.75 -2.72
C PHE A 131 7.36 12.61 -3.47
N ARG A 132 7.88 12.94 -4.66
CA ARG A 132 8.59 11.98 -5.50
C ARG A 132 10.04 11.86 -5.05
N LEU A 133 10.50 10.64 -4.81
CA LEU A 133 11.88 10.36 -4.39
C LEU A 133 12.85 10.29 -5.56
N THR A 134 12.37 9.87 -6.74
CA THR A 134 13.21 9.75 -7.93
C THR A 134 12.64 10.60 -9.05
N SER A 135 13.49 11.34 -9.76
CA SER A 135 13.10 11.98 -11.01
C SER A 135 12.76 10.87 -12.00
N GLY A 136 11.45 10.71 -12.26
CA GLY A 136 10.93 9.57 -13.00
C GLY A 136 11.69 9.32 -14.29
N GLU A 137 12.42 8.25 -14.32
CA GLU A 137 12.84 7.68 -15.59
C GLU A 137 11.59 7.22 -16.32
N ASN A 138 11.47 7.57 -17.60
CA ASN A 138 10.32 7.19 -18.41
C ASN A 138 10.37 5.71 -18.85
N ARG A 139 11.23 4.90 -18.22
CA ARG A 139 11.44 3.50 -18.57
C ARG A 139 11.03 2.62 -17.41
N PHE A 140 10.01 1.82 -17.66
CA PHE A 140 9.51 0.84 -16.71
C PHE A 140 9.52 -0.54 -17.36
N LEU A 141 9.89 -1.54 -16.56
CA LEU A 141 9.67 -2.95 -16.84
C LEU A 141 8.60 -3.46 -15.88
N VAL A 142 7.57 -4.11 -16.42
CA VAL A 142 6.57 -4.80 -15.60
C VAL A 142 6.52 -6.25 -16.04
N VAL A 143 6.82 -7.15 -15.11
CA VAL A 143 6.73 -8.60 -15.31
C VAL A 143 5.59 -9.13 -14.45
N ARG A 144 4.66 -9.84 -15.06
CA ARG A 144 3.49 -10.43 -14.40
C ARG A 144 3.53 -11.94 -14.59
N VAL A 145 3.29 -12.67 -13.53
CA VAL A 145 3.14 -14.13 -13.55
C VAL A 145 1.71 -14.43 -13.08
N GLU A 146 0.98 -15.15 -13.91
CA GLU A 146 -0.39 -15.58 -13.61
C GLU A 146 -0.43 -17.09 -13.41
N CYS A 147 -1.23 -17.53 -12.44
CA CYS A 147 -1.51 -18.92 -12.16
C CYS A 147 -3.03 -19.12 -12.08
N ALA A 148 -3.56 -20.04 -12.88
CA ALA A 148 -4.99 -20.33 -12.94
C ALA A 148 -5.88 -19.09 -13.19
N GLY A 149 -5.41 -18.14 -14.03
CA GLY A 149 -6.14 -16.90 -14.36
C GLY A 149 -6.10 -15.82 -13.28
N ARG A 150 -5.27 -15.97 -12.25
CA ARG A 150 -5.07 -14.99 -11.19
C ARG A 150 -3.61 -14.53 -11.20
N LEU A 151 -3.39 -13.26 -10.85
CA LEU A 151 -2.05 -12.74 -10.65
C LEU A 151 -1.40 -13.48 -9.46
N ASP A 152 -0.26 -14.12 -9.70
CA ASP A 152 0.55 -14.80 -8.68
C ASP A 152 1.71 -13.93 -8.22
N ARG A 153 2.41 -13.32 -9.18
CA ARG A 153 3.57 -12.44 -8.90
C ARG A 153 3.58 -11.26 -9.84
N ILE A 154 4.13 -10.17 -9.35
CA ILE A 154 4.43 -9.00 -10.16
C ILE A 154 5.74 -8.36 -9.74
N LEU A 155 6.54 -7.97 -10.71
CA LEU A 155 7.71 -7.13 -10.54
C LEU A 155 7.51 -5.86 -11.38
N ILE A 156 7.63 -4.71 -10.74
CA ILE A 156 7.66 -3.40 -11.39
C ILE A 156 9.04 -2.81 -11.16
N VAL A 157 9.76 -2.46 -12.23
CA VAL A 157 11.07 -1.80 -12.14
C VAL A 157 10.97 -0.44 -12.83
N GLY A 158 11.44 0.61 -12.17
CA GLY A 158 11.53 1.97 -12.70
C GLY A 158 12.85 2.60 -12.28
N GLY A 159 13.78 2.75 -13.23
CA GLY A 159 15.14 3.18 -12.93
C GLY A 159 15.87 2.20 -12.01
N ASP A 160 16.34 2.70 -10.87
CA ASP A 160 17.01 1.93 -9.81
C ASP A 160 16.06 1.43 -8.71
N GLN A 161 14.76 1.65 -8.90
CA GLN A 161 13.73 1.26 -7.94
C GLN A 161 12.95 0.06 -8.45
N PHE A 162 12.45 -0.76 -7.53
CA PHE A 162 11.57 -1.86 -7.88
C PHE A 162 10.44 -1.99 -6.85
N TYR A 163 9.38 -2.67 -7.28
CA TYR A 163 8.34 -3.21 -6.41
C TYR A 163 8.10 -4.66 -6.80
N PHE A 164 8.12 -5.55 -5.83
CA PHE A 164 7.83 -6.96 -6.02
C PHE A 164 6.69 -7.38 -5.10
N ALA A 165 5.75 -8.15 -5.64
CA ALA A 165 4.73 -8.82 -4.85
C ALA A 165 4.52 -10.27 -5.29
N ARG A 166 4.28 -11.14 -4.32
CA ARG A 166 3.88 -12.54 -4.47
C ARG A 166 2.60 -12.78 -3.67
N ASN A 167 1.64 -13.44 -4.31
CA ASN A 167 0.38 -13.81 -3.68
C ASN A 167 0.58 -14.88 -2.60
N ARG A 168 -0.41 -15.01 -1.72
CA ARG A 168 -0.53 -16.13 -0.78
C ARG A 168 -0.81 -17.43 -1.51
N ALA A 169 -0.32 -18.52 -0.95
CA ALA A 169 -0.68 -19.86 -1.41
C ALA A 169 -2.16 -20.19 -1.15
N LYS A 170 -2.74 -19.61 -0.08
CA LYS A 170 -4.15 -19.79 0.31
C LYS A 170 -4.84 -18.44 0.51
N ASP A 171 -6.10 -18.36 0.15
CA ASP A 171 -6.92 -17.18 0.41
C ASP A 171 -7.13 -16.96 1.92
N LEU A 172 -7.29 -15.70 2.32
CA LEU A 172 -7.65 -15.36 3.69
C LEU A 172 -9.08 -15.84 4.00
N PRO A 173 -9.36 -16.28 5.24
CA PRO A 173 -10.71 -16.68 5.62
C PRO A 173 -11.66 -15.48 5.55
N ALA A 174 -12.87 -15.73 5.07
CA ALA A 174 -13.95 -14.74 5.12
C ALA A 174 -14.44 -14.58 6.56
N THR A 175 -14.74 -13.34 6.95
CA THR A 175 -15.34 -12.99 8.25
C THR A 175 -16.68 -12.28 8.05
N ASN A 176 -17.53 -12.30 9.07
CA ASN A 176 -18.78 -11.55 9.08
C ASN A 176 -18.89 -10.73 10.38
N PRO A 177 -18.78 -9.38 10.36
CA PRO A 177 -18.55 -8.57 9.16
C PRO A 177 -17.14 -8.80 8.57
N PRO A 178 -16.92 -8.44 7.28
CA PRO A 178 -15.62 -8.53 6.66
C PRO A 178 -14.57 -7.72 7.41
N SER A 179 -13.37 -8.29 7.58
CA SER A 179 -12.23 -7.59 8.18
C SER A 179 -11.60 -6.64 7.15
N ASP A 180 -11.26 -5.44 7.59
CA ASP A 180 -10.63 -4.39 6.78
C ASP A 180 -9.10 -4.43 6.82
N SER A 181 -8.53 -5.21 7.75
CA SER A 181 -7.08 -5.37 7.90
C SER A 181 -6.71 -6.78 8.35
N LEU A 182 -5.47 -7.18 8.07
CA LEU A 182 -4.96 -8.48 8.50
C LEU A 182 -4.89 -8.58 10.02
N SER A 183 -4.55 -7.49 10.71
CA SER A 183 -4.53 -7.46 12.18
C SER A 183 -5.93 -7.61 12.79
N ALA A 184 -6.96 -7.02 12.18
CA ALA A 184 -8.34 -7.20 12.59
C ALA A 184 -8.81 -8.65 12.33
N LEU A 185 -8.43 -9.23 11.20
CA LEU A 185 -8.70 -10.63 10.88
C LEU A 185 -8.10 -11.58 11.92
N VAL A 186 -6.82 -11.41 12.23
CA VAL A 186 -6.12 -12.23 13.25
C VAL A 186 -6.83 -12.15 14.60
N THR A 187 -7.27 -10.96 15.00
CA THR A 187 -7.97 -10.74 16.27
C THR A 187 -9.36 -11.37 16.27
N SER A 188 -10.16 -11.14 15.22
CA SER A 188 -11.55 -11.60 15.15
C SER A 188 -11.67 -13.11 15.00
N THR A 189 -10.69 -13.76 14.37
CA THR A 189 -10.68 -15.22 14.20
C THR A 189 -9.96 -15.95 15.34
N HIS A 190 -9.40 -15.23 16.32
CA HIS A 190 -8.54 -15.81 17.36
C HIS A 190 -7.44 -16.70 16.75
N ALA A 191 -6.81 -16.21 15.68
CA ALA A 191 -5.88 -16.99 14.86
C ALA A 191 -4.71 -17.52 15.70
N THR A 192 -4.44 -18.79 15.57
CA THR A 192 -3.24 -19.42 16.14
C THR A 192 -1.98 -18.88 15.46
N ARG A 193 -0.82 -19.02 16.14
CA ARG A 193 0.48 -18.64 15.55
C ARG A 193 0.68 -19.24 14.14
N ALA A 194 0.35 -20.51 13.94
CA ALA A 194 0.50 -21.18 12.65
C ALA A 194 -0.40 -20.52 11.56
N GLN A 195 -1.62 -20.15 11.92
CA GLN A 195 -2.52 -19.42 11.01
C GLN A 195 -2.02 -17.99 10.72
N ILE A 196 -1.46 -17.29 11.70
CA ILE A 196 -0.87 -15.96 11.47
C ILE A 196 0.28 -16.07 10.46
N ILE A 197 1.17 -17.05 10.61
CA ILE A 197 2.27 -17.29 9.66
C ILE A 197 1.71 -17.61 8.26
N GLU A 198 0.67 -18.43 8.16
CA GLU A 198 0.01 -18.74 6.90
C GLU A 198 -0.63 -17.50 6.25
N PHE A 199 -1.26 -16.63 7.04
CA PHE A 199 -1.84 -15.36 6.55
C PHE A 199 -0.77 -14.39 6.04
N LEU A 200 0.42 -14.43 6.62
CA LEU A 200 1.58 -13.64 6.21
C LEU A 200 2.40 -14.26 5.07
N ASP A 201 2.05 -15.47 4.60
CA ASP A 201 2.77 -16.15 3.50
C ASP A 201 2.51 -15.49 2.13
N CYS A 202 2.88 -14.24 2.04
CA CYS A 202 2.94 -13.45 0.82
C CYS A 202 4.17 -12.54 0.90
N GLU A 203 4.50 -11.87 -0.19
CA GLU A 203 5.65 -10.96 -0.20
C GLU A 203 5.27 -9.63 -0.86
N PHE A 204 5.70 -8.55 -0.24
CA PHE A 204 5.61 -7.20 -0.75
C PHE A 204 6.91 -6.48 -0.41
N SER A 205 7.66 -6.04 -1.43
CA SER A 205 8.99 -5.42 -1.29
C SER A 205 9.12 -4.20 -2.20
N VAL A 206 9.80 -3.16 -1.73
CA VAL A 206 10.09 -1.94 -2.48
C VAL A 206 11.46 -1.37 -2.13
#